data_517d19e0136ade36a30b6b7fa533f876
#
_entry.id   517d19e0136ade36a30b6b7fa533f876
#
_cell.length_a   1.000
_cell.length_b   1.000
_cell.length_c   1.000
_cell.angle_alpha   90.00
_cell.angle_beta   90.00
_cell.angle_gamma   90.00
#
_symmetry.space_group_name_H-M   'P 1'
#
loop_
_entity.id
_entity.type
_entity.pdbx_description
1 polymer ?
#
loop_
_entity_poly.entity_id
_entity_poly.type
_entity_poly.pdbx_seq_one_letter_code
_entity_poly.pdbx_strand_id
1 'polypeptide(L)'
;MGIIFLQTIAQFIIFVEHFSDGKQFLKTYNMANNELRINDHYQTIIGEFPKVGIRPAIDGRMNGVRESLEDQTMKMAKIAASLISSNLKYPNGKSVECIISDTCIGGVAEAAMSAEKFRKNGVGVSLTVTPCWCYGSETIDMDTDMPKAIWGFNGTERPGAVYLAAALAGHTMKGLPAFGIYGHNVQDSGDQIIPDDVSEKMLRFVKAALAASYMKGKSYLSMGSVSMGIAGSIVKEDFFQEYLGMRNEYIDLSEFNRRINEEIFDKEEYKKALDWTKKNCKEGKDLNTKPKTRKQKDAEWETVVKMAIIARDLMVGNPKLKKLGFGEEALGHNAILSGFQGQRQWTDHMPNGDFLEAILCSSFDWNGIRPPYLVATENDAMNGVPMLFGYLLTNTAQMFSDIRTYWSPDAIKRVTKIKPTGLASNGVIHLINSGASALDFSGRQTKKGKSCIKPFWEITGKDAAECLAATQWPAADRGYFRGGGFSSQFDTKGIMPATISRVNLVKGLGPVLQLAEGFTVELPEKMNKILTDRTNPTWPTTWFAPRLTGKGAFADVYSVMANWGANHCSSSYGHIGADLITLASVLRIPVCMHNVDENKIFRPSAWSAFGMEKEGADYRACQTYGPVYK
;
A
#
# COMPACT_ATOMS: atom_id res chain seq x y z
N MET A 1 18.83 -11.76 -47.54
CA MET A 1 18.12 -11.24 -46.37
C MET A 1 16.59 -11.17 -46.55
N GLY A 2 16.04 -11.78 -47.57
CA GLY A 2 14.60 -11.74 -47.93
C GLY A 2 13.83 -13.05 -47.78
N ILE A 3 14.46 -14.14 -47.37
CA ILE A 3 13.83 -15.48 -47.35
C ILE A 3 13.48 -15.95 -45.94
N ILE A 4 14.05 -15.35 -44.91
CA ILE A 4 13.78 -15.70 -43.50
C ILE A 4 12.50 -15.04 -42.95
N PHE A 5 12.03 -13.94 -43.59
CA PHE A 5 10.84 -13.22 -43.12
C PHE A 5 9.51 -13.86 -43.57
N LEU A 6 9.53 -14.68 -44.63
CA LEU A 6 8.32 -15.34 -45.14
C LEU A 6 7.99 -16.66 -44.46
N GLN A 7 8.98 -17.32 -43.84
CA GLN A 7 8.72 -18.56 -43.09
C GLN A 7 8.08 -18.32 -41.70
N THR A 8 8.29 -17.16 -41.09
CA THR A 8 7.71 -16.82 -39.78
C THR A 8 6.22 -16.44 -39.91
N ILE A 9 5.80 -15.90 -41.02
CA ILE A 9 4.38 -15.56 -41.27
C ILE A 9 3.57 -16.80 -41.62
N ALA A 10 4.16 -17.77 -42.35
CA ALA A 10 3.48 -19.02 -42.70
C ALA A 10 3.22 -19.93 -41.51
N GLN A 11 4.06 -19.90 -40.48
CA GLN A 11 3.83 -20.65 -39.20
C GLN A 11 2.74 -20.01 -38.31
N PHE A 12 2.48 -18.71 -38.44
CA PHE A 12 1.41 -18.05 -37.70
C PHE A 12 0.02 -18.28 -38.30
N ILE A 13 -0.06 -18.53 -39.63
CA ILE A 13 -1.32 -18.76 -40.34
C ILE A 13 -1.79 -20.22 -40.19
N ILE A 14 -0.89 -21.18 -40.04
CA ILE A 14 -1.25 -22.62 -39.87
C ILE A 14 -1.80 -22.92 -38.47
N PHE A 15 -1.58 -22.04 -37.45
CA PHE A 15 -2.14 -22.22 -36.09
C PHE A 15 -3.58 -21.72 -35.95
N VAL A 16 -4.12 -21.00 -36.93
CA VAL A 16 -5.49 -20.43 -36.92
C VAL A 16 -6.54 -21.32 -37.59
N GLU A 17 -6.16 -22.27 -38.42
CA GLU A 17 -7.09 -23.09 -39.22
C GLU A 17 -7.53 -24.43 -38.57
N HIS A 18 -7.09 -24.75 -37.32
CA HIS A 18 -7.43 -26.04 -36.69
C HIS A 18 -8.33 -25.93 -35.46
N PHE A 19 -9.02 -24.82 -35.24
CA PHE A 19 -10.02 -24.71 -34.16
C PHE A 19 -11.36 -24.18 -34.69
N SER A 20 -12.20 -25.10 -35.19
CA SER A 20 -13.60 -24.81 -35.58
C SER A 20 -14.55 -24.58 -34.40
N ASP A 21 -14.12 -24.67 -33.14
CA ASP A 21 -14.92 -24.46 -31.92
C ASP A 21 -14.63 -23.13 -31.19
N GLY A 22 -13.91 -22.20 -31.81
CA GLY A 22 -13.46 -20.94 -31.21
C GLY A 22 -14.57 -19.98 -30.76
N LYS A 23 -15.81 -20.15 -31.22
CA LYS A 23 -16.92 -19.28 -30.82
C LYS A 23 -17.49 -19.58 -29.42
N GLN A 24 -17.40 -20.82 -28.98
CA GLN A 24 -17.90 -21.19 -27.65
C GLN A 24 -16.87 -20.93 -26.56
N PHE A 25 -15.58 -21.12 -26.87
CA PHE A 25 -14.48 -20.81 -25.96
C PHE A 25 -14.29 -19.29 -25.76
N LEU A 26 -14.46 -18.49 -26.82
CA LEU A 26 -14.44 -17.03 -26.74
C LEU A 26 -15.65 -16.44 -25.98
N LYS A 27 -16.82 -17.08 -26.04
CA LYS A 27 -17.98 -16.68 -25.23
C LYS A 27 -17.80 -16.99 -23.75
N THR A 28 -17.21 -18.13 -23.40
CA THR A 28 -16.93 -18.51 -22.01
C THR A 28 -15.78 -17.69 -21.44
N TYR A 29 -14.76 -17.36 -22.25
CA TYR A 29 -13.66 -16.49 -21.85
C TYR A 29 -14.09 -15.03 -21.67
N ASN A 30 -15.01 -14.53 -22.50
CA ASN A 30 -15.60 -13.19 -22.36
C ASN A 30 -16.57 -13.04 -21.18
N MET A 31 -17.24 -14.13 -20.73
CA MET A 31 -18.08 -14.05 -19.51
C MET A 31 -17.25 -14.09 -18.22
N ALA A 32 -16.15 -14.85 -18.17
CA ALA A 32 -15.23 -14.86 -17.03
C ALA A 32 -14.41 -13.55 -16.95
N ASN A 33 -14.09 -12.92 -18.07
CA ASN A 33 -13.35 -11.64 -18.11
C ASN A 33 -14.20 -10.39 -17.87
N ASN A 34 -15.53 -10.49 -17.89
CA ASN A 34 -16.38 -9.34 -17.55
C ASN A 34 -16.45 -9.04 -16.05
N GLU A 35 -15.97 -9.93 -15.18
CA GLU A 35 -15.89 -9.70 -13.73
C GLU A 35 -14.54 -9.15 -13.24
N LEU A 36 -13.47 -9.18 -14.06
CA LEU A 36 -12.12 -8.73 -13.70
C LEU A 36 -11.55 -7.77 -14.76
N ARG A 37 -12.27 -6.69 -15.07
CA ARG A 37 -11.63 -5.61 -15.84
C ARG A 37 -10.67 -4.85 -14.94
N ILE A 38 -9.41 -5.26 -14.95
CA ILE A 38 -8.30 -4.35 -14.61
C ILE A 38 -8.46 -3.18 -15.57
N ASN A 39 -8.62 -1.98 -15.02
CA ASN A 39 -8.67 -0.76 -15.81
C ASN A 39 -7.40 -0.68 -16.68
N ASP A 40 -7.54 -0.57 -17.98
CA ASP A 40 -6.41 -0.49 -18.92
C ASP A 40 -5.41 0.62 -18.56
N HIS A 41 -5.86 1.69 -17.87
CA HIS A 41 -5.01 2.76 -17.37
C HIS A 41 -4.02 2.33 -16.28
N TYR A 42 -4.37 1.33 -15.44
CA TYR A 42 -3.44 0.83 -14.42
C TYR A 42 -2.25 0.08 -15.03
N GLN A 43 -2.36 -0.36 -16.27
CA GLN A 43 -1.26 -1.00 -17.02
C GLN A 43 -0.24 0.00 -17.57
N THR A 44 -0.51 1.31 -17.48
CA THR A 44 0.42 2.35 -17.94
C THR A 44 1.53 2.69 -16.95
N ILE A 45 1.47 2.20 -15.72
CA ILE A 45 2.60 2.27 -14.79
C ILE A 45 3.77 1.47 -15.36
N ILE A 46 4.87 2.16 -15.59
CA ILE A 46 6.07 1.61 -16.23
C ILE A 46 6.84 0.72 -15.25
N GLY A 47 7.30 -0.42 -15.75
CA GLY A 47 8.09 -1.39 -15.05
C GLY A 47 7.26 -2.59 -14.56
N GLU A 48 7.92 -3.74 -14.54
CA GLU A 48 7.35 -4.99 -14.03
C GLU A 48 7.29 -5.00 -12.49
N PHE A 49 6.44 -5.86 -11.94
CA PHE A 49 6.48 -6.15 -10.52
C PHE A 49 7.76 -6.92 -10.17
N PRO A 50 8.42 -6.57 -9.04
CA PRO A 50 9.63 -7.26 -8.62
C PRO A 50 9.33 -8.73 -8.29
N LYS A 51 10.21 -9.64 -8.71
CA LYS A 51 10.10 -11.08 -8.44
C LYS A 51 10.89 -11.46 -7.18
N VAL A 52 10.59 -12.61 -6.60
CA VAL A 52 11.32 -13.16 -5.45
C VAL A 52 12.34 -14.17 -5.96
N GLY A 53 13.61 -13.91 -5.73
CA GLY A 53 14.70 -14.82 -6.02
C GLY A 53 14.93 -15.79 -4.86
N ILE A 54 14.91 -17.08 -5.12
CA ILE A 54 15.17 -18.10 -4.12
C ILE A 54 16.51 -18.77 -4.38
N ARG A 55 17.39 -18.70 -3.39
CA ARG A 55 18.78 -19.13 -3.41
C ARG A 55 18.94 -20.40 -2.56
N PRO A 56 18.93 -21.61 -3.13
CA PRO A 56 19.21 -22.84 -2.41
C PRO A 56 20.71 -22.92 -2.11
N ALA A 57 21.12 -22.62 -0.88
CA ALA A 57 22.52 -22.69 -0.45
C ALA A 57 22.83 -24.10 0.15
N ILE A 58 23.97 -24.65 -0.22
CA ILE A 58 24.36 -26.01 0.11
C ILE A 58 25.83 -26.11 0.50
N ASP A 59 26.21 -27.13 1.23
CA ASP A 59 27.62 -27.46 1.45
C ASP A 59 28.29 -27.80 0.11
N GLY A 60 29.31 -27.03 -0.26
CA GLY A 60 29.98 -27.14 -1.55
C GLY A 60 30.91 -28.36 -1.68
N ARG A 61 31.15 -29.15 -0.59
CA ARG A 61 32.07 -30.32 -0.62
C ARG A 61 31.47 -31.46 -1.41
N MET A 62 32.03 -31.72 -2.59
CA MET A 62 31.65 -32.82 -3.47
C MET A 62 32.19 -34.16 -2.93
N ASN A 63 31.81 -35.25 -3.58
CA ASN A 63 32.13 -36.63 -3.24
C ASN A 63 31.45 -37.10 -1.94
N GLY A 64 30.16 -36.89 -1.85
CA GLY A 64 29.28 -37.47 -0.85
C GLY A 64 28.51 -36.46 0.02
N VAL A 65 29.09 -35.32 0.40
CA VAL A 65 28.38 -34.36 1.26
C VAL A 65 27.33 -33.58 0.49
N ARG A 66 27.71 -32.93 -0.58
CA ARG A 66 26.80 -32.12 -1.43
C ARG A 66 25.68 -32.99 -2.00
N GLU A 67 26.06 -34.10 -2.61
CA GLU A 67 25.14 -34.99 -3.29
C GLU A 67 24.05 -35.54 -2.34
N SER A 68 24.39 -35.75 -1.07
CA SER A 68 23.43 -36.23 -0.06
C SER A 68 22.41 -35.18 0.39
N LEU A 69 22.60 -33.90 0.03
CA LEU A 69 21.79 -32.75 0.48
C LEU A 69 21.07 -32.03 -0.66
N GLU A 70 21.43 -32.31 -1.91
CA GLU A 70 20.99 -31.54 -3.08
C GLU A 70 19.46 -31.57 -3.24
N ASP A 71 18.89 -32.78 -3.10
CA ASP A 71 17.44 -32.96 -3.16
C ASP A 71 16.69 -32.20 -2.06
N GLN A 72 17.15 -32.29 -0.82
CA GLN A 72 16.54 -31.55 0.31
C GLN A 72 16.62 -30.06 0.10
N THR A 73 17.79 -29.54 -0.30
CA THR A 73 18.01 -28.11 -0.52
C THR A 73 17.10 -27.55 -1.62
N MET A 74 17.02 -28.27 -2.75
CA MET A 74 16.18 -27.86 -3.87
C MET A 74 14.67 -27.99 -3.54
N LYS A 75 14.26 -29.00 -2.75
CA LYS A 75 12.89 -29.11 -2.24
C LYS A 75 12.53 -27.94 -1.37
N MET A 76 13.38 -27.52 -0.44
CA MET A 76 13.15 -26.32 0.39
C MET A 76 12.92 -25.09 -0.48
N ALA A 77 13.70 -24.89 -1.54
CA ALA A 77 13.49 -23.77 -2.45
C ALA A 77 12.12 -23.82 -3.16
N LYS A 78 11.73 -25.01 -3.61
CA LYS A 78 10.44 -25.22 -4.31
C LYS A 78 9.23 -25.02 -3.38
N ILE A 79 9.27 -25.52 -2.14
CA ILE A 79 8.17 -25.34 -1.20
C ILE A 79 8.07 -23.88 -0.71
N ALA A 80 9.20 -23.18 -0.54
CA ALA A 80 9.22 -21.75 -0.25
C ALA A 80 8.60 -20.96 -1.41
N ALA A 81 8.96 -21.25 -2.67
CA ALA A 81 8.35 -20.63 -3.84
C ALA A 81 6.84 -20.86 -3.90
N SER A 82 6.40 -22.09 -3.66
CA SER A 82 4.99 -22.47 -3.63
C SER A 82 4.23 -21.72 -2.52
N LEU A 83 4.78 -21.66 -1.30
CA LEU A 83 4.20 -20.91 -0.19
C LEU A 83 3.98 -19.44 -0.57
N ILE A 84 5.00 -18.79 -1.11
CA ILE A 84 4.96 -17.37 -1.50
C ILE A 84 3.91 -17.15 -2.59
N SER A 85 3.98 -17.88 -3.70
CA SER A 85 3.10 -17.69 -4.86
C SER A 85 1.63 -18.02 -4.56
N SER A 86 1.37 -18.94 -3.63
CA SER A 86 0.00 -19.30 -3.24
C SER A 86 -0.65 -18.30 -2.28
N ASN A 87 0.15 -17.59 -1.48
CA ASN A 87 -0.37 -16.73 -0.42
C ASN A 87 -0.24 -15.24 -0.71
N LEU A 88 0.68 -14.82 -1.59
CA LEU A 88 0.90 -13.41 -1.87
C LEU A 88 0.49 -13.03 -3.29
N LYS A 89 -0.06 -11.83 -3.41
CA LYS A 89 -0.46 -11.24 -4.70
C LYS A 89 0.15 -9.85 -4.85
N TYR A 90 0.46 -9.51 -6.08
CA TYR A 90 0.81 -8.15 -6.47
C TYR A 90 -0.41 -7.21 -6.43
N PRO A 91 -0.20 -5.88 -6.43
CA PRO A 91 -1.29 -4.90 -6.51
C PRO A 91 -2.26 -5.07 -7.69
N ASN A 92 -1.86 -5.79 -8.74
CA ASN A 92 -2.74 -6.12 -9.87
C ASN A 92 -3.53 -7.43 -9.70
N GLY A 93 -3.45 -8.09 -8.54
CA GLY A 93 -4.16 -9.34 -8.23
C GLY A 93 -3.48 -10.61 -8.73
N LYS A 94 -2.40 -10.53 -9.52
CA LYS A 94 -1.64 -11.71 -9.94
C LYS A 94 -0.82 -12.28 -8.79
N SER A 95 -0.61 -13.59 -8.78
CA SER A 95 0.25 -14.25 -7.80
C SER A 95 1.69 -13.77 -7.93
N VAL A 96 2.40 -13.69 -6.78
CA VAL A 96 3.81 -13.33 -6.75
C VAL A 96 4.64 -14.38 -7.47
N GLU A 97 5.54 -13.95 -8.35
CA GLU A 97 6.44 -14.79 -9.11
C GLU A 97 7.73 -15.04 -8.35
N CYS A 98 8.17 -16.30 -8.34
CA CYS A 98 9.42 -16.72 -7.74
C CYS A 98 10.38 -17.27 -8.81
N ILE A 99 11.65 -16.88 -8.74
CA ILE A 99 12.74 -17.34 -9.58
C ILE A 99 13.71 -18.14 -8.71
N ILE A 100 13.82 -19.43 -8.93
CA ILE A 100 14.77 -20.30 -8.21
C ILE A 100 16.09 -20.35 -9.01
N SER A 101 17.23 -20.34 -8.34
CA SER A 101 18.55 -20.60 -8.97
C SER A 101 18.54 -21.95 -9.70
N ASP A 102 19.27 -22.04 -10.83
CA ASP A 102 19.26 -23.27 -11.65
C ASP A 102 19.93 -24.45 -10.92
N THR A 103 20.90 -24.14 -10.08
CA THR A 103 21.62 -25.14 -9.25
C THR A 103 21.64 -24.70 -7.80
N CYS A 104 21.92 -25.64 -6.90
CA CYS A 104 22.28 -25.28 -5.53
C CYS A 104 23.59 -24.50 -5.50
N ILE A 105 23.70 -23.55 -4.57
CA ILE A 105 24.83 -22.62 -4.43
C ILE A 105 25.77 -23.14 -3.35
N GLY A 106 26.87 -23.76 -3.76
CA GLY A 106 27.91 -24.29 -2.86
C GLY A 106 29.22 -23.51 -2.90
N GLY A 107 29.34 -22.51 -3.81
CA GLY A 107 30.56 -21.69 -3.94
C GLY A 107 30.33 -20.42 -4.76
N VAL A 108 31.41 -19.65 -4.95
CA VAL A 108 31.39 -18.30 -5.57
C VAL A 108 30.84 -18.34 -7.00
N ALA A 109 31.23 -19.32 -7.81
CA ALA A 109 30.78 -19.38 -9.21
C ALA A 109 29.26 -19.53 -9.32
N GLU A 110 28.65 -20.41 -8.52
CA GLU A 110 27.21 -20.64 -8.48
C GLU A 110 26.46 -19.43 -7.88
N ALA A 111 27.05 -18.77 -6.88
CA ALA A 111 26.51 -17.52 -6.34
C ALA A 111 26.48 -16.42 -7.41
N ALA A 112 27.53 -16.30 -8.22
CA ALA A 112 27.59 -15.34 -9.34
C ALA A 112 26.58 -15.69 -10.44
N MET A 113 26.44 -16.95 -10.82
CA MET A 113 25.42 -17.40 -11.80
C MET A 113 23.99 -17.10 -11.31
N SER A 114 23.73 -17.33 -10.02
CA SER A 114 22.43 -17.01 -9.40
C SER A 114 22.15 -15.51 -9.45
N ALA A 115 23.12 -14.67 -9.08
CA ALA A 115 22.99 -13.21 -9.13
C ALA A 115 22.72 -12.70 -10.56
N GLU A 116 23.42 -13.22 -11.56
CA GLU A 116 23.20 -12.89 -12.97
C GLU A 116 21.82 -13.31 -13.47
N LYS A 117 21.37 -14.51 -13.09
CA LYS A 117 20.00 -14.96 -13.38
C LYS A 117 18.96 -14.03 -12.77
N PHE A 118 19.12 -13.64 -11.52
CA PHE A 118 18.17 -12.77 -10.81
C PHE A 118 18.10 -11.40 -11.45
N ARG A 119 19.24 -10.81 -11.76
CA ARG A 119 19.32 -9.51 -12.45
C ARG A 119 18.57 -9.54 -13.79
N LYS A 120 18.74 -10.58 -14.61
CA LYS A 120 18.07 -10.74 -15.92
C LYS A 120 16.57 -10.94 -15.81
N ASN A 121 16.07 -11.45 -14.69
CA ASN A 121 14.66 -11.80 -14.49
C ASN A 121 13.88 -10.78 -13.65
N GLY A 122 14.46 -9.62 -13.30
CA GLY A 122 13.77 -8.58 -12.54
C GLY A 122 13.49 -9.00 -11.08
N VAL A 123 14.38 -9.78 -10.49
CA VAL A 123 14.29 -10.12 -9.05
C VAL A 123 14.59 -8.88 -8.22
N GLY A 124 13.69 -8.58 -7.27
CA GLY A 124 13.82 -7.46 -6.35
C GLY A 124 13.89 -7.86 -4.88
N VAL A 125 13.74 -9.14 -4.57
CA VAL A 125 13.78 -9.69 -3.20
C VAL A 125 14.57 -10.99 -3.20
N SER A 126 15.48 -11.17 -2.25
CA SER A 126 16.32 -12.36 -2.12
C SER A 126 15.94 -13.18 -0.88
N LEU A 127 15.67 -14.48 -1.08
CA LEU A 127 15.45 -15.45 -0.02
C LEU A 127 16.45 -16.60 -0.19
N THR A 128 17.42 -16.72 0.72
CA THR A 128 18.31 -17.88 0.79
C THR A 128 17.67 -18.94 1.68
N VAL A 129 17.70 -20.20 1.23
CA VAL A 129 17.22 -21.35 2.00
C VAL A 129 18.35 -22.38 2.12
N THR A 130 18.51 -22.98 3.30
CA THR A 130 19.57 -23.95 3.53
C THR A 130 19.22 -24.99 4.59
N PRO A 131 19.46 -26.29 4.34
CA PRO A 131 19.31 -27.33 5.35
C PRO A 131 20.59 -27.59 6.16
N CYS A 132 21.72 -26.98 5.79
CA CYS A 132 23.04 -27.40 6.27
C CYS A 132 24.03 -26.25 6.40
N TRP A 133 25.25 -26.55 6.83
CA TRP A 133 26.40 -25.66 6.71
C TRP A 133 26.72 -25.38 5.24
N CYS A 134 27.15 -24.15 4.96
CA CYS A 134 27.67 -23.73 3.66
C CYS A 134 28.85 -22.78 3.87
N TYR A 135 29.63 -22.53 2.83
CA TYR A 135 30.73 -21.55 2.85
C TYR A 135 30.17 -20.13 2.81
N GLY A 136 30.01 -19.50 3.98
CA GLY A 136 29.27 -18.25 4.14
C GLY A 136 29.80 -17.10 3.28
N SER A 137 31.10 -16.84 3.27
CA SER A 137 31.68 -15.75 2.49
C SER A 137 31.55 -15.91 0.97
N GLU A 138 31.38 -17.14 0.49
CA GLU A 138 31.32 -17.49 -0.93
C GLU A 138 29.90 -17.54 -1.46
N THR A 139 28.92 -17.86 -0.61
CA THR A 139 27.55 -18.16 -1.01
C THR A 139 26.54 -17.05 -0.69
N ILE A 140 26.88 -16.06 0.16
CA ILE A 140 25.97 -14.96 0.52
C ILE A 140 25.64 -14.06 -0.67
N ASP A 141 24.48 -13.43 -0.62
CA ASP A 141 24.03 -12.47 -1.61
C ASP A 141 24.69 -11.11 -1.41
N MET A 142 25.43 -10.64 -2.40
CA MET A 142 26.23 -9.40 -2.36
C MET A 142 25.49 -8.18 -2.94
N ASP A 143 24.26 -8.32 -3.44
CA ASP A 143 23.50 -7.19 -3.94
C ASP A 143 23.28 -6.15 -2.82
N THR A 144 23.48 -4.87 -3.10
CA THR A 144 23.43 -3.79 -2.09
C THR A 144 22.04 -3.29 -1.81
N ASP A 145 21.16 -3.32 -2.80
CA ASP A 145 19.85 -2.68 -2.78
C ASP A 145 18.69 -3.65 -2.56
N MET A 146 18.96 -4.95 -2.74
CA MET A 146 17.94 -5.99 -2.64
C MET A 146 17.72 -6.42 -1.19
N PRO A 147 16.50 -6.29 -0.64
CA PRO A 147 16.17 -6.85 0.68
C PRO A 147 16.42 -8.37 0.74
N LYS A 148 16.96 -8.85 1.86
CA LYS A 148 17.45 -10.22 2.02
C LYS A 148 16.90 -10.89 3.26
N ALA A 149 16.50 -12.17 3.10
CA ALA A 149 16.27 -13.07 4.22
C ALA A 149 16.97 -14.41 4.01
N ILE A 150 17.24 -15.10 5.11
CA ILE A 150 17.84 -16.42 5.12
C ILE A 150 16.98 -17.33 5.99
N TRP A 151 16.48 -18.43 5.41
CA TRP A 151 15.81 -19.48 6.13
C TRP A 151 16.77 -20.64 6.37
N GLY A 152 17.19 -20.80 7.63
CA GLY A 152 17.96 -21.97 8.09
C GLY A 152 17.02 -23.05 8.62
N PHE A 153 17.10 -24.25 8.07
CA PHE A 153 16.32 -25.40 8.52
C PHE A 153 16.69 -25.78 9.95
N ASN A 154 15.72 -25.99 10.81
CA ASN A 154 15.95 -26.42 12.19
C ASN A 154 15.98 -27.94 12.28
N GLY A 155 17.04 -28.58 11.76
CA GLY A 155 17.25 -30.02 11.82
C GLY A 155 18.40 -30.39 12.75
N THR A 156 18.42 -31.64 13.23
CA THR A 156 19.44 -32.14 14.16
C THR A 156 20.68 -32.69 13.44
N GLU A 157 20.52 -33.31 12.28
CA GLU A 157 21.61 -34.03 11.59
C GLU A 157 22.59 -33.08 10.90
N ARG A 158 22.05 -32.07 10.21
CA ARG A 158 22.82 -31.03 9.49
C ARG A 158 22.08 -29.73 9.58
N PRO A 159 22.17 -29.03 10.72
CA PRO A 159 21.33 -27.87 11.00
C PRO A 159 21.70 -26.66 10.13
N GLY A 160 20.72 -26.13 9.41
CA GLY A 160 20.84 -24.86 8.68
C GLY A 160 21.09 -23.65 9.57
N ALA A 161 20.82 -23.78 10.88
CA ALA A 161 21.08 -22.75 11.88
C ALA A 161 22.53 -22.27 11.91
N VAL A 162 23.50 -23.15 11.71
CA VAL A 162 24.92 -22.80 11.76
C VAL A 162 25.30 -21.89 10.59
N TYR A 163 24.84 -22.21 9.39
CA TYR A 163 25.02 -21.33 8.25
C TYR A 163 24.22 -20.04 8.41
N LEU A 164 22.97 -20.13 8.85
CA LEU A 164 22.14 -18.95 9.09
C LEU A 164 22.87 -17.92 9.95
N ALA A 165 23.41 -18.35 11.11
CA ALA A 165 24.14 -17.47 12.02
C ALA A 165 25.40 -16.88 11.37
N ALA A 166 26.20 -17.71 10.69
CA ALA A 166 27.42 -17.28 10.03
C ALA A 166 27.15 -16.31 8.87
N ALA A 167 26.12 -16.58 8.06
CA ALA A 167 25.73 -15.71 6.94
C ALA A 167 25.15 -14.37 7.43
N LEU A 168 24.34 -14.36 8.48
CA LEU A 168 23.83 -13.13 9.10
C LEU A 168 24.98 -12.27 9.64
N ALA A 169 25.97 -12.86 10.31
CA ALA A 169 27.17 -12.16 10.75
C ALA A 169 27.98 -11.61 9.56
N GLY A 170 28.13 -12.39 8.49
CA GLY A 170 28.81 -11.97 7.27
C GLY A 170 28.11 -10.81 6.57
N HIS A 171 26.80 -10.83 6.49
CA HIS A 171 25.98 -9.73 5.97
C HIS A 171 26.11 -8.46 6.83
N THR A 172 26.10 -8.62 8.16
CA THR A 172 26.29 -7.51 9.11
C THR A 172 27.64 -6.82 8.90
N MET A 173 28.74 -7.60 8.79
CA MET A 173 30.08 -7.08 8.52
C MET A 173 30.19 -6.30 7.20
N LYS A 174 29.36 -6.64 6.21
CA LYS A 174 29.36 -6.01 4.89
C LYS A 174 28.39 -4.81 4.79
N GLY A 175 27.68 -4.47 5.86
CA GLY A 175 26.66 -3.41 5.82
C GLY A 175 25.40 -3.77 5.02
N LEU A 176 25.14 -5.06 4.82
CA LEU A 176 24.02 -5.63 4.06
C LEU A 176 23.06 -6.36 5.00
N PRO A 177 22.30 -5.66 5.86
CA PRO A 177 21.46 -6.30 6.88
C PRO A 177 20.46 -7.29 6.28
N ALA A 178 20.37 -8.48 6.88
CA ALA A 178 19.49 -9.55 6.45
C ALA A 178 18.59 -10.03 7.59
N PHE A 179 17.41 -10.55 7.21
CA PHE A 179 16.44 -11.13 8.14
C PHE A 179 16.73 -12.61 8.34
N GLY A 180 16.78 -13.06 9.59
CA GLY A 180 16.97 -14.49 9.93
C GLY A 180 15.65 -15.18 10.17
N ILE A 181 15.38 -16.26 9.45
CA ILE A 181 14.18 -17.11 9.62
C ILE A 181 14.62 -18.45 10.15
N TYR A 182 14.13 -18.81 11.33
CA TYR A 182 14.43 -20.05 12.03
C TYR A 182 13.18 -20.56 12.73
N GLY A 183 12.88 -21.86 12.59
CA GLY A 183 11.71 -22.50 13.17
C GLY A 183 11.91 -22.80 14.66
N HIS A 184 10.84 -22.67 15.45
CA HIS A 184 10.86 -22.95 16.88
C HIS A 184 11.09 -24.44 17.17
N ASN A 185 10.46 -25.33 16.39
CA ASN A 185 10.52 -26.76 16.61
C ASN A 185 11.55 -27.42 15.68
N VAL A 186 12.23 -28.44 16.20
CA VAL A 186 13.14 -29.29 15.43
C VAL A 186 12.33 -30.11 14.43
N GLN A 187 12.85 -30.23 13.22
CA GLN A 187 12.27 -31.00 12.12
C GLN A 187 13.21 -32.16 11.70
N ASP A 188 12.63 -33.22 11.18
CA ASP A 188 13.40 -34.30 10.53
C ASP A 188 13.80 -33.88 9.12
N SER A 189 14.92 -34.40 8.61
CA SER A 189 15.45 -34.04 7.28
C SER A 189 14.50 -34.34 6.13
N GLY A 190 13.57 -35.27 6.31
CA GLY A 190 12.52 -35.62 5.35
C GLY A 190 11.29 -34.72 5.35
N ASP A 191 11.13 -33.86 6.35
CA ASP A 191 9.96 -33.00 6.48
C ASP A 191 9.85 -32.02 5.32
N GLN A 192 8.65 -31.96 4.74
CA GLN A 192 8.34 -31.07 3.61
C GLN A 192 7.37 -29.94 3.99
N ILE A 193 6.95 -29.90 5.25
CA ILE A 193 6.01 -28.90 5.76
C ILE A 193 6.81 -27.74 6.33
N ILE A 194 6.51 -26.53 5.89
CA ILE A 194 7.06 -25.31 6.51
C ILE A 194 6.26 -25.04 7.79
N PRO A 195 6.90 -24.96 8.97
CA PRO A 195 6.21 -24.62 10.21
C PRO A 195 5.51 -23.27 10.15
N ASP A 196 4.43 -23.10 10.90
CA ASP A 196 3.60 -21.88 10.86
C ASP A 196 4.42 -20.62 11.20
N ASP A 197 5.29 -20.67 12.19
CA ASP A 197 6.15 -19.56 12.60
C ASP A 197 7.20 -19.20 11.53
N VAL A 198 7.70 -20.16 10.77
CA VAL A 198 8.58 -19.94 9.61
C VAL A 198 7.79 -19.35 8.45
N SER A 199 6.61 -19.91 8.17
CA SER A 199 5.69 -19.42 7.13
C SER A 199 5.30 -17.96 7.37
N GLU A 200 4.92 -17.63 8.61
CA GLU A 200 4.54 -16.27 9.00
C GLU A 200 5.69 -15.27 8.77
N LYS A 201 6.89 -15.59 9.26
CA LYS A 201 8.08 -14.73 9.09
C LYS A 201 8.46 -14.57 7.62
N MET A 202 8.42 -15.66 6.85
CA MET A 202 8.76 -15.67 5.42
C MET A 202 7.77 -14.79 4.63
N LEU A 203 6.48 -14.97 4.80
CA LEU A 203 5.45 -14.21 4.11
C LEU A 203 5.48 -12.73 4.51
N ARG A 204 5.70 -12.41 5.80
CA ARG A 204 5.84 -11.04 6.30
C ARG A 204 7.05 -10.35 5.66
N PHE A 205 8.21 -10.99 5.68
CA PHE A 205 9.41 -10.46 5.04
C PHE A 205 9.19 -10.21 3.55
N VAL A 206 8.72 -11.23 2.81
CA VAL A 206 8.55 -11.13 1.35
C VAL A 206 7.56 -10.02 0.99
N LYS A 207 6.45 -9.90 1.71
CA LYS A 207 5.47 -8.84 1.52
C LYS A 207 6.09 -7.45 1.69
N ALA A 208 6.81 -7.23 2.78
CA ALA A 208 7.50 -5.97 3.06
C ALA A 208 8.60 -5.66 2.03
N ALA A 209 9.39 -6.66 1.68
CA ALA A 209 10.47 -6.53 0.71
C ALA A 209 9.95 -6.23 -0.71
N LEU A 210 8.86 -6.88 -1.13
CA LEU A 210 8.19 -6.59 -2.41
C LEU A 210 7.64 -5.16 -2.44
N ALA A 211 7.04 -4.70 -1.33
CA ALA A 211 6.55 -3.33 -1.22
C ALA A 211 7.69 -2.31 -1.40
N ALA A 212 8.82 -2.50 -0.71
CA ALA A 212 10.01 -1.65 -0.86
C ALA A 212 10.55 -1.68 -2.30
N SER A 213 10.71 -2.87 -2.87
CA SER A 213 11.25 -3.03 -4.22
C SER A 213 10.31 -2.47 -5.31
N TYR A 214 8.99 -2.51 -5.12
CA TYR A 214 8.03 -1.97 -6.07
C TYR A 214 8.03 -0.46 -6.13
N MET A 215 8.32 0.23 -5.03
CA MET A 215 8.43 1.69 -4.98
C MET A 215 9.60 2.21 -5.82
N LYS A 216 10.69 1.45 -5.94
CA LYS A 216 11.91 1.86 -6.65
C LYS A 216 11.61 2.24 -8.12
N GLY A 217 12.00 3.46 -8.51
CA GLY A 217 11.80 4.00 -9.86
C GLY A 217 10.38 4.51 -10.18
N LYS A 218 9.46 4.48 -9.21
CA LYS A 218 8.12 5.09 -9.31
C LYS A 218 8.16 6.56 -8.84
N SER A 219 7.00 7.22 -8.87
CA SER A 219 6.91 8.63 -8.47
C SER A 219 5.83 8.86 -7.42
N TYR A 220 6.06 9.88 -6.59
CA TYR A 220 5.04 10.69 -5.95
C TYR A 220 4.76 11.90 -6.82
N LEU A 221 3.50 12.17 -7.13
CA LEU A 221 3.10 13.32 -7.93
C LEU A 221 2.42 14.38 -7.06
N SER A 222 3.10 15.49 -6.85
CA SER A 222 2.58 16.66 -6.15
C SER A 222 1.77 17.52 -7.11
N MET A 223 0.44 17.56 -6.95
CA MET A 223 -0.46 18.42 -7.73
C MET A 223 -0.76 19.69 -6.94
N GLY A 224 0.01 20.72 -7.24
CA GLY A 224 0.05 21.99 -6.50
C GLY A 224 1.02 21.96 -5.31
N SER A 225 0.83 22.89 -4.38
CA SER A 225 1.61 23.02 -3.17
C SER A 225 0.93 22.31 -1.99
N VAL A 226 1.60 22.25 -0.85
CA VAL A 226 0.98 21.84 0.43
C VAL A 226 -0.10 22.85 0.81
N SER A 227 -1.31 22.37 1.13
CA SER A 227 -2.42 23.21 1.54
C SER A 227 -2.09 24.00 2.80
N MET A 228 -2.48 25.26 2.82
CA MET A 228 -2.44 26.14 4.01
C MET A 228 -1.08 26.16 4.74
N GLY A 229 0.01 25.72 4.09
CA GLY A 229 1.34 25.67 4.68
C GLY A 229 1.44 24.69 5.86
N ILE A 230 0.81 23.52 5.78
CA ILE A 230 0.91 22.47 6.81
C ILE A 230 2.39 22.13 7.00
N ALA A 231 2.97 22.60 8.10
CA ALA A 231 4.43 22.61 8.29
C ALA A 231 5.07 21.23 8.26
N GLY A 232 4.40 20.22 8.81
CA GLY A 232 4.88 18.82 8.84
C GLY A 232 4.78 18.08 7.50
N SER A 233 4.25 18.72 6.46
CA SER A 233 4.02 18.11 5.14
C SER A 233 4.94 18.67 4.05
N ILE A 234 5.80 19.60 4.38
CA ILE A 234 6.81 20.17 3.47
C ILE A 234 7.99 19.21 3.42
N VAL A 235 8.13 18.49 2.32
CA VAL A 235 9.08 17.40 2.16
C VAL A 235 10.21 17.82 1.24
N LYS A 236 11.43 17.42 1.62
CA LYS A 236 12.60 17.50 0.74
C LYS A 236 12.65 16.27 -0.17
N GLU A 237 13.15 16.46 -1.37
CA GLU A 237 13.24 15.41 -2.40
C GLU A 237 14.08 14.22 -1.94
N ASP A 238 15.15 14.46 -1.18
CA ASP A 238 16.06 13.45 -0.63
C ASP A 238 15.32 12.29 0.05
N PHE A 239 14.23 12.59 0.77
CA PHE A 239 13.46 11.55 1.45
C PHE A 239 12.90 10.50 0.48
N PHE A 240 12.26 10.94 -0.62
CA PHE A 240 11.69 10.03 -1.60
C PHE A 240 12.78 9.22 -2.32
N GLN A 241 13.85 9.89 -2.71
CA GLN A 241 14.95 9.25 -3.44
C GLN A 241 15.73 8.28 -2.56
N GLU A 242 16.20 8.73 -1.40
CA GLU A 242 17.14 7.97 -0.57
C GLU A 242 16.48 6.84 0.22
N TYR A 243 15.24 7.03 0.70
CA TYR A 243 14.55 6.02 1.52
C TYR A 243 13.59 5.14 0.72
N LEU A 244 12.94 5.67 -0.30
CA LEU A 244 11.91 4.96 -1.06
C LEU A 244 12.37 4.58 -2.48
N GLY A 245 13.47 5.13 -2.96
CA GLY A 245 13.91 4.98 -4.36
C GLY A 245 12.93 5.59 -5.36
N MET A 246 12.10 6.52 -4.91
CA MET A 246 11.06 7.17 -5.71
C MET A 246 11.49 8.57 -6.16
N ARG A 247 10.87 9.05 -7.25
CA ARG A 247 10.95 10.46 -7.63
C ARG A 247 9.86 11.26 -6.90
N ASN A 248 10.14 12.53 -6.66
CA ASN A 248 9.15 13.50 -6.22
C ASN A 248 8.93 14.50 -7.36
N GLU A 249 7.79 14.38 -8.04
CA GLU A 249 7.44 15.17 -9.23
C GLU A 249 6.39 16.22 -8.88
N TYR A 250 6.45 17.38 -9.53
CA TYR A 250 5.58 18.52 -9.25
C TYR A 250 4.83 18.97 -10.49
N ILE A 251 3.55 19.28 -10.31
CA ILE A 251 2.70 19.92 -11.31
C ILE A 251 2.11 21.18 -10.73
N ASP A 252 2.26 22.30 -11.41
CA ASP A 252 1.53 23.53 -11.10
C ASP A 252 0.04 23.36 -11.44
N LEU A 253 -0.85 23.87 -10.61
CA LEU A 253 -2.29 23.76 -10.81
C LEU A 253 -2.80 24.54 -12.04
N SER A 254 -1.97 25.40 -12.65
CA SER A 254 -2.27 25.99 -13.96
C SER A 254 -2.40 24.93 -15.06
N GLU A 255 -1.70 23.78 -14.93
CA GLU A 255 -1.86 22.65 -15.85
C GLU A 255 -3.25 22.00 -15.73
N PHE A 256 -3.83 21.92 -14.53
CA PHE A 256 -5.22 21.51 -14.38
C PHE A 256 -6.17 22.46 -15.09
N ASN A 257 -6.01 23.78 -14.89
CA ASN A 257 -6.81 24.79 -15.57
C ASN A 257 -6.67 24.69 -17.07
N ARG A 258 -5.45 24.54 -17.60
CA ARG A 258 -5.21 24.35 -19.03
C ARG A 258 -5.96 23.14 -19.57
N ARG A 259 -5.82 21.97 -18.92
CA ARG A 259 -6.51 20.74 -19.34
C ARG A 259 -8.02 20.84 -19.26
N ILE A 260 -8.56 21.50 -18.27
CA ILE A 260 -10.01 21.75 -18.15
C ILE A 260 -10.50 22.65 -19.28
N ASN A 261 -9.80 23.78 -19.53
CA ASN A 261 -10.23 24.82 -20.49
C ASN A 261 -10.04 24.39 -21.96
N GLU A 262 -8.95 23.68 -22.25
CA GLU A 262 -8.64 23.15 -23.59
C GLU A 262 -9.26 21.77 -23.82
N GLU A 263 -10.00 21.24 -22.84
CA GLU A 263 -10.67 19.95 -22.89
C GLU A 263 -9.72 18.79 -23.20
N ILE A 264 -8.54 18.78 -22.56
CA ILE A 264 -7.51 17.74 -22.72
C ILE A 264 -7.85 16.55 -21.80
N PHE A 265 -8.83 15.78 -22.19
CA PHE A 265 -9.25 14.52 -21.57
C PHE A 265 -10.07 13.69 -22.58
N ASP A 266 -10.22 12.39 -22.32
CA ASP A 266 -11.08 11.52 -23.13
C ASP A 266 -12.55 11.91 -22.92
N LYS A 267 -13.16 12.51 -23.97
CA LYS A 267 -14.56 13.01 -23.93
C LYS A 267 -15.59 11.89 -23.80
N GLU A 268 -15.33 10.71 -24.34
CA GLU A 268 -16.21 9.55 -24.20
C GLU A 268 -16.20 9.05 -22.75
N GLU A 269 -15.02 8.95 -22.17
CA GLU A 269 -14.89 8.60 -20.76
C GLU A 269 -15.51 9.66 -19.86
N TYR A 270 -15.29 10.93 -20.12
CA TYR A 270 -15.91 12.01 -19.37
C TYR A 270 -17.44 11.90 -19.36
N LYS A 271 -18.06 11.69 -20.53
CA LYS A 271 -19.51 11.49 -20.61
C LYS A 271 -19.95 10.30 -19.77
N LYS A 272 -19.29 9.16 -19.89
CA LYS A 272 -19.55 7.97 -19.09
C LYS A 272 -19.41 8.23 -17.60
N ALA A 273 -18.36 8.94 -17.19
CA ALA A 273 -18.09 9.28 -15.80
C ALA A 273 -19.16 10.22 -15.22
N LEU A 274 -19.56 11.24 -15.98
CA LEU A 274 -20.59 12.18 -15.55
C LEU A 274 -21.97 11.51 -15.41
N ASP A 275 -22.35 10.67 -16.37
CA ASP A 275 -23.61 9.90 -16.33
C ASP A 275 -23.62 8.93 -15.12
N TRP A 276 -22.49 8.25 -14.90
CA TRP A 276 -22.32 7.37 -13.74
C TRP A 276 -22.42 8.15 -12.43
N THR A 277 -21.76 9.31 -12.33
CA THR A 277 -21.78 10.17 -11.14
C THR A 277 -23.20 10.65 -10.82
N LYS A 278 -23.91 11.17 -11.82
CA LYS A 278 -25.31 11.59 -11.66
C LYS A 278 -26.23 10.46 -11.19
N LYS A 279 -25.94 9.24 -11.58
CA LYS A 279 -26.72 8.05 -11.21
C LYS A 279 -26.41 7.54 -9.81
N ASN A 280 -25.13 7.54 -9.41
CA ASN A 280 -24.64 6.80 -8.24
C ASN A 280 -24.23 7.71 -7.07
N CYS A 281 -23.90 8.98 -7.31
CA CYS A 281 -23.51 9.92 -6.27
C CYS A 281 -24.72 10.72 -5.80
N LYS A 282 -25.40 10.22 -4.78
CA LYS A 282 -26.59 10.88 -4.22
C LYS A 282 -26.20 12.14 -3.48
N GLU A 283 -26.71 13.30 -3.91
CA GLU A 283 -26.47 14.56 -3.21
C GLU A 283 -27.03 14.53 -1.79
N GLY A 284 -26.24 15.00 -0.84
CA GLY A 284 -26.65 15.28 0.52
C GLY A 284 -27.28 16.66 0.68
N LYS A 285 -27.62 16.98 1.93
CA LYS A 285 -28.17 18.29 2.27
C LYS A 285 -27.10 19.38 2.11
N ASP A 286 -27.47 20.47 1.43
CA ASP A 286 -26.66 21.68 1.36
C ASP A 286 -26.87 22.49 2.64
N LEU A 287 -25.82 22.60 3.48
CA LEU A 287 -25.85 23.29 4.77
C LEU A 287 -25.36 24.75 4.68
N ASN A 288 -24.97 25.20 3.49
CA ASN A 288 -24.52 26.56 3.30
C ASN A 288 -25.66 27.56 3.51
N THR A 289 -25.36 28.73 4.13
CA THR A 289 -26.35 29.81 4.37
C THR A 289 -26.99 30.33 3.09
N LYS A 290 -26.27 30.25 1.97
CA LYS A 290 -26.76 30.59 0.62
C LYS A 290 -26.54 29.36 -0.29
N PRO A 291 -27.48 28.42 -0.35
CA PRO A 291 -27.36 27.24 -1.21
C PRO A 291 -27.18 27.64 -2.68
N LYS A 292 -26.40 26.82 -3.41
CA LYS A 292 -26.22 26.99 -4.85
C LYS A 292 -27.46 26.53 -5.62
N THR A 293 -27.70 27.20 -6.75
CA THR A 293 -28.76 26.78 -7.70
C THR A 293 -28.42 25.45 -8.35
N ARG A 294 -29.43 24.77 -8.90
CA ARG A 294 -29.21 23.51 -9.64
C ARG A 294 -28.18 23.67 -10.74
N LYS A 295 -28.28 24.73 -11.54
CA LYS A 295 -27.32 25.03 -12.62
C LYS A 295 -25.88 25.15 -12.12
N GLN A 296 -25.67 25.80 -10.97
CA GLN A 296 -24.34 25.94 -10.37
C GLN A 296 -23.79 24.57 -9.89
N LYS A 297 -24.64 23.76 -9.23
CA LYS A 297 -24.26 22.42 -8.79
C LYS A 297 -23.93 21.50 -9.96
N ASP A 298 -24.70 21.58 -11.05
CA ASP A 298 -24.43 20.81 -12.27
C ASP A 298 -23.07 21.18 -12.88
N ALA A 299 -22.75 22.47 -12.95
CA ALA A 299 -21.43 22.92 -13.42
C ALA A 299 -20.28 22.46 -12.51
N GLU A 300 -20.51 22.40 -11.20
CA GLU A 300 -19.53 21.84 -10.25
C GLU A 300 -19.32 20.35 -10.45
N TRP A 301 -20.39 19.57 -10.64
CA TRP A 301 -20.28 18.14 -10.98
C TRP A 301 -19.48 17.92 -12.26
N GLU A 302 -19.75 18.68 -13.31
CA GLU A 302 -18.98 18.64 -14.55
C GLU A 302 -17.49 18.91 -14.31
N THR A 303 -17.18 19.90 -13.47
CA THR A 303 -15.79 20.26 -13.17
C THR A 303 -15.07 19.21 -12.34
N VAL A 304 -15.67 18.73 -11.23
CA VAL A 304 -14.99 17.74 -10.36
C VAL A 304 -14.80 16.40 -11.04
N VAL A 305 -15.69 16.00 -11.97
CA VAL A 305 -15.50 14.80 -12.79
C VAL A 305 -14.33 14.98 -13.76
N LYS A 306 -14.20 16.13 -14.42
CA LYS A 306 -13.03 16.46 -15.25
C LYS A 306 -11.74 16.39 -14.42
N MET A 307 -11.75 17.00 -13.24
CA MET A 307 -10.60 16.97 -12.32
C MET A 307 -10.17 15.55 -11.98
N ALA A 308 -11.11 14.64 -11.69
CA ALA A 308 -10.79 13.26 -11.34
C ALA A 308 -10.12 12.49 -12.51
N ILE A 309 -10.61 12.68 -13.74
CA ILE A 309 -10.01 12.08 -14.94
C ILE A 309 -8.61 12.66 -15.17
N ILE A 310 -8.48 13.99 -15.12
CA ILE A 310 -7.20 14.68 -15.35
C ILE A 310 -6.16 14.26 -14.31
N ALA A 311 -6.53 14.19 -13.02
CA ALA A 311 -5.63 13.75 -11.96
C ALA A 311 -5.09 12.34 -12.19
N ARG A 312 -5.99 11.40 -12.55
CA ARG A 312 -5.58 10.03 -12.91
C ARG A 312 -4.65 10.02 -14.11
N ASP A 313 -4.99 10.74 -15.18
CA ASP A 313 -4.20 10.78 -16.41
C ASP A 313 -2.82 11.41 -16.17
N LEU A 314 -2.72 12.40 -15.30
CA LEU A 314 -1.44 12.94 -14.84
C LEU A 314 -0.60 11.90 -14.07
N MET A 315 -1.22 11.08 -13.24
CA MET A 315 -0.51 10.03 -12.51
C MET A 315 0.04 8.95 -13.44
N VAL A 316 -0.84 8.33 -14.24
CA VAL A 316 -0.55 7.08 -14.94
C VAL A 316 -0.51 7.20 -16.47
N GLY A 317 -0.85 8.37 -17.01
CA GLY A 317 -0.96 8.60 -18.46
C GLY A 317 -2.27 8.09 -19.06
N ASN A 318 -2.51 8.51 -20.31
CA ASN A 318 -3.68 8.07 -21.08
C ASN A 318 -3.33 8.00 -22.58
N PRO A 319 -3.05 6.81 -23.14
CA PRO A 319 -2.66 6.66 -24.55
C PRO A 319 -3.70 7.18 -25.56
N LYS A 320 -4.96 7.32 -25.15
CA LYS A 320 -6.01 7.88 -26.02
C LYS A 320 -5.78 9.36 -26.33
N LEU A 321 -5.18 10.11 -25.40
CA LEU A 321 -4.85 11.52 -25.62
C LEU A 321 -3.90 11.71 -26.79
N LYS A 322 -2.96 10.79 -27.02
CA LYS A 322 -2.08 10.82 -28.20
C LYS A 322 -2.86 10.79 -29.50
N LYS A 323 -3.95 10.01 -29.57
CA LYS A 323 -4.82 9.94 -30.77
C LYS A 323 -5.63 11.21 -30.97
N LEU A 324 -5.83 11.99 -29.91
CA LEU A 324 -6.51 13.29 -29.96
C LEU A 324 -5.57 14.46 -30.26
N GLY A 325 -4.28 14.21 -30.48
CA GLY A 325 -3.27 15.22 -30.79
C GLY A 325 -2.46 15.71 -29.59
N PHE A 326 -2.72 15.19 -28.37
CA PHE A 326 -2.05 15.56 -27.13
C PHE A 326 -0.99 14.50 -26.76
N GLY A 327 0.13 14.50 -27.51
CA GLY A 327 1.15 13.46 -27.38
C GLY A 327 1.93 13.54 -26.06
N GLU A 328 2.22 14.73 -25.58
CA GLU A 328 2.92 14.95 -24.30
C GLU A 328 1.98 14.67 -23.13
N GLU A 329 0.76 15.15 -23.17
CA GLU A 329 -0.26 14.96 -22.13
C GLU A 329 -0.73 13.51 -21.99
N ALA A 330 -0.51 12.70 -23.00
CA ALA A 330 -0.75 11.25 -22.96
C ALA A 330 0.22 10.51 -22.05
N LEU A 331 1.39 11.11 -21.79
CA LEU A 331 2.38 10.57 -20.87
C LEU A 331 1.97 10.90 -19.42
N GLY A 332 2.06 9.92 -18.54
CA GLY A 332 1.89 10.12 -17.11
C GLY A 332 3.23 10.32 -16.40
N HIS A 333 3.18 10.57 -15.12
CA HIS A 333 4.36 10.73 -14.27
C HIS A 333 4.83 9.42 -13.62
N ASN A 334 4.33 8.26 -14.06
CA ASN A 334 4.62 6.96 -13.44
C ASN A 334 4.36 6.95 -11.92
N ALA A 335 3.30 7.65 -11.50
CA ALA A 335 3.02 7.90 -10.10
C ALA A 335 2.10 6.83 -9.50
N ILE A 336 2.60 6.14 -8.46
CA ILE A 336 1.84 5.19 -7.65
C ILE A 336 1.25 5.84 -6.39
N LEU A 337 1.61 7.09 -6.15
CA LEU A 337 1.14 7.94 -5.09
C LEU A 337 1.09 9.38 -5.60
N SER A 338 0.09 10.13 -5.20
CA SER A 338 -0.01 11.56 -5.50
C SER A 338 -0.61 12.32 -4.32
N GLY A 339 -0.62 13.64 -4.43
CA GLY A 339 -1.33 14.51 -3.51
C GLY A 339 -1.96 15.68 -4.28
N PHE A 340 -3.10 16.16 -3.81
CA PHE A 340 -3.79 17.32 -4.38
C PHE A 340 -3.92 18.43 -3.36
N GLN A 341 -3.66 19.67 -3.76
CA GLN A 341 -3.62 20.82 -2.84
C GLN A 341 -4.95 21.11 -2.15
N GLY A 342 -6.02 20.56 -2.37
CA GLY A 342 -7.30 20.54 -1.67
C GLY A 342 -7.86 21.88 -1.22
N GLN A 343 -7.24 22.55 -0.26
CA GLN A 343 -7.76 23.77 0.35
C GLN A 343 -6.91 25.00 0.04
N ARG A 344 -7.59 26.18 0.04
CA ARG A 344 -7.05 27.51 -0.24
C ARG A 344 -6.48 27.63 -1.65
N GLN A 345 -6.20 28.85 -2.10
CA GLN A 345 -5.75 29.17 -3.45
C GLN A 345 -6.61 28.51 -4.54
N TRP A 346 -6.44 27.21 -4.83
CA TRP A 346 -7.29 26.49 -5.77
C TRP A 346 -8.77 26.61 -5.41
N THR A 347 -9.15 26.23 -4.19
CA THR A 347 -10.54 26.23 -3.74
C THR A 347 -11.09 27.60 -3.38
N ASP A 348 -10.32 28.65 -3.51
CA ASP A 348 -10.84 30.03 -3.42
C ASP A 348 -11.67 30.41 -4.67
N HIS A 349 -11.44 29.73 -5.81
CA HIS A 349 -12.13 30.01 -7.08
C HIS A 349 -12.58 28.78 -7.87
N MET A 350 -12.02 27.61 -7.61
CA MET A 350 -12.36 26.34 -8.26
C MET A 350 -13.01 25.36 -7.26
N PRO A 351 -13.83 24.41 -7.73
CA PRO A 351 -14.35 23.33 -6.88
C PRO A 351 -13.22 22.58 -6.16
N ASN A 352 -13.54 22.02 -4.98
CA ASN A 352 -12.59 21.25 -4.18
C ASN A 352 -12.17 19.92 -4.85
N GLY A 353 -11.12 19.30 -4.29
CA GLY A 353 -10.59 18.01 -4.75
C GLY A 353 -11.29 16.78 -4.18
N ASP A 354 -12.29 16.95 -3.32
CA ASP A 354 -12.84 15.85 -2.52
C ASP A 354 -13.40 14.70 -3.38
N PHE A 355 -14.07 15.03 -4.50
CA PHE A 355 -14.59 13.99 -5.40
C PHE A 355 -13.44 13.18 -6.04
N LEU A 356 -12.41 13.86 -6.55
CA LEU A 356 -11.28 13.15 -7.16
C LEU A 356 -10.53 12.29 -6.14
N GLU A 357 -10.31 12.80 -4.92
CA GLU A 357 -9.62 12.08 -3.85
C GLU A 357 -10.43 10.86 -3.40
N ALA A 358 -11.72 11.02 -3.13
CA ALA A 358 -12.59 9.94 -2.70
C ALA A 358 -12.73 8.84 -3.77
N ILE A 359 -13.01 9.20 -5.02
CA ILE A 359 -13.25 8.24 -6.09
C ILE A 359 -11.94 7.55 -6.51
N LEU A 360 -10.83 8.29 -6.65
CA LEU A 360 -9.57 7.68 -7.04
C LEU A 360 -9.04 6.73 -5.95
N CYS A 361 -9.14 7.12 -4.68
CA CYS A 361 -8.73 6.24 -3.56
C CYS A 361 -9.66 5.03 -3.34
N SER A 362 -10.86 5.01 -3.94
CA SER A 362 -11.78 3.87 -3.88
C SER A 362 -11.37 2.76 -4.83
N SER A 363 -11.81 1.54 -4.55
CA SER A 363 -11.54 0.35 -5.37
C SER A 363 -12.51 0.18 -6.55
N PHE A 364 -13.30 1.21 -6.88
CA PHE A 364 -14.27 1.23 -7.98
C PHE A 364 -14.58 2.66 -8.43
N ASP A 365 -14.96 2.81 -9.70
CA ASP A 365 -15.44 4.04 -10.30
C ASP A 365 -16.37 3.76 -11.48
N TRP A 366 -16.54 4.73 -12.40
CA TRP A 366 -17.33 4.60 -13.64
C TRP A 366 -16.80 3.53 -14.60
N ASN A 367 -15.55 3.08 -14.46
CA ASN A 367 -14.96 1.99 -15.23
C ASN A 367 -15.16 0.61 -14.58
N GLY A 368 -15.77 0.56 -13.39
CA GLY A 368 -16.01 -0.65 -12.62
C GLY A 368 -15.01 -0.84 -11.48
N ILE A 369 -14.85 -2.08 -11.04
CA ILE A 369 -13.94 -2.48 -9.95
C ILE A 369 -12.51 -2.45 -10.48
N ARG A 370 -11.60 -1.85 -9.72
CA ARG A 370 -10.20 -1.65 -10.07
C ARG A 370 -9.32 -1.48 -8.82
N PRO A 371 -7.99 -1.59 -8.95
CA PRO A 371 -7.08 -1.14 -7.90
C PRO A 371 -7.30 0.34 -7.58
N PRO A 372 -7.23 0.77 -6.30
CA PRO A 372 -7.29 2.18 -5.94
C PRO A 372 -6.05 2.93 -6.46
N TYR A 373 -6.24 4.18 -6.85
CA TYR A 373 -5.16 5.16 -6.96
C TYR A 373 -5.00 5.85 -5.60
N LEU A 374 -3.80 6.24 -5.25
CA LEU A 374 -3.56 6.88 -3.96
C LEU A 374 -3.37 8.37 -4.14
N VAL A 375 -4.27 9.15 -3.57
CA VAL A 375 -4.22 10.60 -3.57
C VAL A 375 -4.29 11.10 -2.13
N ALA A 376 -3.21 11.74 -1.67
CA ALA A 376 -3.15 12.34 -0.35
C ALA A 376 -3.90 13.68 -0.35
N THR A 377 -4.86 13.83 0.53
CA THR A 377 -5.58 15.08 0.76
C THR A 377 -4.59 16.18 1.18
N GLU A 378 -4.88 17.41 0.77
CA GLU A 378 -4.08 18.60 1.12
C GLU A 378 -2.61 18.52 0.66
N ASN A 379 -2.32 17.61 -0.26
CA ASN A 379 -0.98 17.31 -0.74
C ASN A 379 0.01 16.98 0.40
N ASP A 380 -0.49 16.33 1.47
CA ASP A 380 0.36 15.87 2.57
C ASP A 380 1.06 14.57 2.21
N ALA A 381 2.20 14.69 1.57
CA ALA A 381 3.04 13.57 1.16
C ALA A 381 3.45 12.67 2.33
N MET A 382 3.70 13.24 3.51
CA MET A 382 4.11 12.48 4.70
C MET A 382 2.98 11.62 5.28
N ASN A 383 1.71 11.90 4.92
CA ASN A 383 0.58 11.02 5.18
C ASN A 383 0.26 10.12 3.98
N GLY A 384 0.57 10.56 2.76
CA GLY A 384 0.46 9.74 1.56
C GLY A 384 1.38 8.52 1.59
N VAL A 385 2.62 8.68 2.09
CA VAL A 385 3.59 7.56 2.17
C VAL A 385 3.06 6.39 3.02
N PRO A 386 2.53 6.56 4.24
CA PRO A 386 1.93 5.44 4.96
C PRO A 386 0.64 4.92 4.29
N MET A 387 -0.11 5.71 3.50
CA MET A 387 -1.17 5.15 2.63
C MET A 387 -0.57 4.18 1.61
N LEU A 388 0.55 4.55 0.98
CA LEU A 388 1.24 3.66 0.03
C LEU A 388 1.74 2.39 0.73
N PHE A 389 2.33 2.51 1.91
CA PHE A 389 2.77 1.35 2.70
C PHE A 389 1.60 0.41 3.03
N GLY A 390 0.52 0.96 3.55
CA GLY A 390 -0.69 0.19 3.86
C GLY A 390 -1.27 -0.49 2.62
N TYR A 391 -1.34 0.21 1.49
CA TYR A 391 -1.82 -0.35 0.23
C TYR A 391 -0.94 -1.51 -0.26
N LEU A 392 0.38 -1.34 -0.31
CA LEU A 392 1.30 -2.37 -0.79
C LEU A 392 1.37 -3.60 0.14
N LEU A 393 1.07 -3.42 1.43
CA LEU A 393 1.01 -4.53 2.40
C LEU A 393 -0.33 -5.26 2.40
N THR A 394 -1.44 -4.59 2.04
CA THR A 394 -2.79 -5.15 2.16
C THR A 394 -3.52 -5.32 0.84
N ASN A 395 -3.10 -4.60 -0.20
CA ASN A 395 -3.79 -4.45 -1.48
C ASN A 395 -5.23 -3.90 -1.33
N THR A 396 -5.55 -3.22 -0.22
CA THR A 396 -6.87 -2.64 0.05
C THR A 396 -6.84 -1.12 -0.08
N ALA A 397 -7.98 -0.50 -0.31
CA ALA A 397 -8.12 0.96 -0.25
C ALA A 397 -7.65 1.49 1.10
N GLN A 398 -7.09 2.71 1.09
CA GLN A 398 -6.56 3.38 2.28
C GLN A 398 -7.35 4.64 2.56
N MET A 399 -7.42 5.05 3.82
CA MET A 399 -8.11 6.26 4.22
C MET A 399 -7.11 7.30 4.71
N PHE A 400 -7.23 8.52 4.20
CA PHE A 400 -6.59 9.71 4.75
C PHE A 400 -7.51 10.33 5.81
N SER A 401 -6.98 10.78 6.95
CA SER A 401 -7.77 11.43 8.00
C SER A 401 -6.98 12.46 8.78
N ASP A 402 -7.68 13.51 9.24
CA ASP A 402 -7.26 14.27 10.40
C ASP A 402 -7.38 13.38 11.64
N ILE A 403 -6.38 13.37 12.49
CA ILE A 403 -6.51 12.90 13.87
C ILE A 403 -7.02 14.06 14.73
N ARG A 404 -8.35 14.27 14.71
CA ARG A 404 -8.91 15.56 15.04
C ARG A 404 -9.11 15.80 16.53
N THR A 405 -9.71 14.84 17.25
CA THR A 405 -10.13 15.08 18.63
C THR A 405 -10.19 13.78 19.42
N TYR A 406 -9.67 13.81 20.63
CA TYR A 406 -9.98 12.82 21.65
C TYR A 406 -11.28 13.20 22.36
N TRP A 407 -12.25 12.30 22.35
CA TRP A 407 -13.47 12.37 23.11
C TRP A 407 -13.38 11.50 24.35
N SER A 408 -13.21 12.12 25.53
CA SER A 408 -13.23 11.38 26.81
C SER A 408 -14.63 10.85 27.12
N PRO A 409 -14.75 9.75 27.90
CA PRO A 409 -16.06 9.22 28.30
C PRO A 409 -16.94 10.26 29.00
N ASP A 410 -16.34 11.12 29.85
CA ASP A 410 -17.05 12.17 30.55
C ASP A 410 -17.53 13.29 29.61
N ALA A 411 -16.72 13.67 28.62
CA ALA A 411 -17.12 14.65 27.62
C ALA A 411 -18.28 14.10 26.77
N ILE A 412 -18.19 12.85 26.32
CA ILE A 412 -19.26 12.18 25.57
C ILE A 412 -20.56 12.19 26.41
N LYS A 413 -20.50 11.73 27.67
CA LYS A 413 -21.66 11.70 28.56
C LYS A 413 -22.23 13.11 28.81
N ARG A 414 -21.37 14.09 29.05
CA ARG A 414 -21.79 15.49 29.28
C ARG A 414 -22.55 16.05 28.10
N VAL A 415 -22.05 15.80 26.89
CA VAL A 415 -22.58 16.40 25.64
C VAL A 415 -23.81 15.64 25.14
N THR A 416 -23.76 14.31 25.12
CA THR A 416 -24.81 13.46 24.53
C THR A 416 -25.87 13.02 25.52
N LYS A 417 -25.60 13.11 26.85
CA LYS A 417 -26.37 12.53 27.95
C LYS A 417 -26.40 10.99 27.92
N ILE A 418 -25.52 10.36 27.13
CA ILE A 418 -25.40 8.89 26.99
C ILE A 418 -24.00 8.50 27.42
N LYS A 419 -23.88 7.48 28.30
CA LYS A 419 -22.58 6.92 28.70
C LYS A 419 -22.05 6.02 27.56
N PRO A 420 -20.81 6.23 27.09
CA PRO A 420 -20.22 5.33 26.10
C PRO A 420 -19.94 3.95 26.70
N THR A 421 -20.10 2.91 25.89
CA THR A 421 -19.92 1.51 26.28
C THR A 421 -19.08 0.73 25.24
N GLY A 422 -18.71 -0.51 25.54
CA GLY A 422 -17.92 -1.35 24.65
C GLY A 422 -16.57 -0.72 24.31
N LEU A 423 -16.19 -0.71 23.03
CA LEU A 423 -14.92 -0.13 22.57
C LEU A 423 -14.80 1.37 22.87
N ALA A 424 -15.92 2.09 23.01
CA ALA A 424 -15.93 3.51 23.35
C ALA A 424 -15.83 3.79 24.86
N SER A 425 -15.83 2.78 25.73
CA SER A 425 -15.88 2.95 27.20
C SER A 425 -14.71 3.76 27.76
N ASN A 426 -13.55 3.72 27.09
CA ASN A 426 -12.33 4.46 27.46
C ASN A 426 -12.17 5.77 26.66
N GLY A 427 -13.21 6.18 25.90
CA GLY A 427 -13.14 7.28 24.95
C GLY A 427 -12.77 6.82 23.55
N VAL A 428 -12.84 7.74 22.61
CA VAL A 428 -12.55 7.49 21.21
C VAL A 428 -11.78 8.64 20.58
N ILE A 429 -11.02 8.35 19.55
CA ILE A 429 -10.41 9.35 18.68
C ILE A 429 -11.32 9.56 17.47
N HIS A 430 -11.62 10.82 17.16
CA HIS A 430 -12.33 11.20 15.96
C HIS A 430 -11.35 11.32 14.79
N LEU A 431 -11.48 10.43 13.84
CA LEU A 431 -10.81 10.50 12.54
C LEU A 431 -11.81 11.05 11.54
N ILE A 432 -11.50 12.20 10.96
CA ILE A 432 -12.35 12.89 10.00
C ILE A 432 -11.46 13.46 8.91
N ASN A 433 -11.85 13.36 7.66
CA ASN A 433 -11.10 14.05 6.62
C ASN A 433 -11.82 15.35 6.22
N SER A 434 -11.07 16.31 5.71
CA SER A 434 -11.63 17.57 5.23
C SER A 434 -12.36 17.40 3.88
N GLY A 435 -13.35 16.51 3.87
CA GLY A 435 -14.34 16.32 2.84
C GLY A 435 -14.17 15.09 1.94
N ALA A 436 -13.07 14.35 2.05
CA ALA A 436 -12.81 13.21 1.19
C ALA A 436 -12.37 11.95 1.97
N SER A 437 -12.82 10.78 1.54
CA SER A 437 -12.25 9.47 1.91
C SER A 437 -12.64 8.41 0.90
N ALA A 438 -11.82 7.37 0.74
CA ALA A 438 -12.17 6.19 -0.04
C ALA A 438 -13.50 5.60 0.43
N LEU A 439 -14.43 5.37 -0.49
CA LEU A 439 -15.79 4.90 -0.17
C LEU A 439 -15.81 3.51 0.46
N ASP A 440 -14.77 2.73 0.21
CA ASP A 440 -14.51 1.43 0.85
C ASP A 440 -14.54 1.54 2.39
N PHE A 441 -14.05 2.66 2.94
CA PHE A 441 -14.03 2.91 4.39
C PHE A 441 -15.40 3.19 5.02
N SER A 442 -16.47 3.28 4.22
CA SER A 442 -17.82 3.15 4.77
C SER A 442 -18.03 1.80 5.48
N GLY A 443 -17.17 0.80 5.21
CA GLY A 443 -17.20 -0.52 5.84
C GLY A 443 -18.40 -1.37 5.43
N ARG A 444 -18.93 -1.15 4.22
CA ARG A 444 -20.11 -1.88 3.71
C ARG A 444 -19.78 -3.16 2.96
N GLN A 445 -18.51 -3.37 2.65
CA GLN A 445 -18.05 -4.66 2.14
C GLN A 445 -18.11 -5.71 3.25
N THR A 446 -18.46 -6.94 2.90
CA THR A 446 -18.60 -8.00 3.91
C THR A 446 -17.86 -9.27 3.52
N LYS A 447 -17.21 -9.91 4.50
CA LYS A 447 -16.61 -11.24 4.38
C LYS A 447 -17.07 -12.09 5.56
N LYS A 448 -17.71 -13.24 5.28
CA LYS A 448 -18.30 -14.10 6.32
C LYS A 448 -19.22 -13.34 7.28
N GLY A 449 -20.04 -12.42 6.76
CA GLY A 449 -20.99 -11.62 7.54
C GLY A 449 -20.40 -10.50 8.40
N LYS A 450 -19.10 -10.25 8.34
CA LYS A 450 -18.42 -9.17 9.07
C LYS A 450 -18.02 -8.05 8.11
N SER A 451 -18.15 -6.81 8.57
CA SER A 451 -17.63 -5.63 7.85
C SER A 451 -16.14 -5.74 7.64
N CYS A 452 -15.69 -5.41 6.45
CA CYS A 452 -14.27 -5.45 6.07
C CYS A 452 -13.99 -4.49 4.93
N ILE A 453 -12.71 -4.37 4.56
CA ILE A 453 -12.26 -3.74 3.32
C ILE A 453 -11.50 -4.81 2.55
N LYS A 454 -11.90 -5.05 1.30
CA LYS A 454 -11.38 -6.13 0.46
C LYS A 454 -10.36 -5.60 -0.54
N PRO A 455 -9.38 -6.42 -0.95
CA PRO A 455 -8.64 -6.17 -2.19
C PRO A 455 -9.62 -6.11 -3.37
N PHE A 456 -9.30 -5.31 -4.39
CA PHE A 456 -10.24 -5.06 -5.49
C PHE A 456 -10.73 -6.35 -6.17
N TRP A 457 -9.90 -7.39 -6.27
CA TRP A 457 -10.28 -8.66 -6.90
C TRP A 457 -11.26 -9.52 -6.06
N GLU A 458 -11.51 -9.17 -4.80
CA GLU A 458 -12.53 -9.78 -3.94
C GLU A 458 -13.80 -8.94 -3.86
N ILE A 459 -13.81 -7.73 -4.41
CA ILE A 459 -14.96 -6.82 -4.39
C ILE A 459 -15.97 -7.26 -5.43
N THR A 460 -17.24 -7.29 -5.05
CA THR A 460 -18.37 -7.57 -5.95
C THR A 460 -19.09 -6.27 -6.33
N GLY A 461 -19.89 -6.32 -7.40
CA GLY A 461 -20.76 -5.20 -7.76
C GLY A 461 -21.73 -4.81 -6.63
N LYS A 462 -22.14 -5.78 -5.80
CA LYS A 462 -22.96 -5.54 -4.60
C LYS A 462 -22.19 -4.74 -3.56
N ASP A 463 -20.93 -5.12 -3.26
CA ASP A 463 -20.10 -4.39 -2.30
C ASP A 463 -19.92 -2.91 -2.73
N ALA A 464 -19.62 -2.67 -4.01
CA ALA A 464 -19.49 -1.33 -4.55
C ALA A 464 -20.81 -0.53 -4.44
N ALA A 465 -21.94 -1.15 -4.78
CA ALA A 465 -23.26 -0.51 -4.68
C ALA A 465 -23.62 -0.16 -3.23
N GLU A 466 -23.29 -1.01 -2.25
CA GLU A 466 -23.54 -0.73 -0.83
C GLU A 466 -22.65 0.39 -0.30
N CYS A 467 -21.38 0.49 -0.72
CA CYS A 467 -20.52 1.61 -0.39
C CYS A 467 -21.06 2.94 -0.97
N LEU A 468 -21.48 2.93 -2.23
CA LEU A 468 -22.11 4.09 -2.88
C LEU A 468 -23.42 4.50 -2.19
N ALA A 469 -24.28 3.55 -1.86
CA ALA A 469 -25.55 3.81 -1.17
C ALA A 469 -25.36 4.38 0.25
N ALA A 470 -24.27 4.04 0.91
CA ALA A 470 -23.92 4.55 2.25
C ALA A 470 -23.30 5.95 2.21
N THR A 471 -22.88 6.43 1.04
CA THR A 471 -22.22 7.72 0.88
C THR A 471 -23.19 8.76 0.34
N GLN A 472 -23.22 9.92 1.00
CA GLN A 472 -23.91 11.12 0.48
C GLN A 472 -22.86 12.12 0.00
N TRP A 473 -23.26 12.97 -0.93
CA TRP A 473 -22.43 14.01 -1.52
C TRP A 473 -23.03 15.39 -1.24
N PRO A 474 -22.93 15.90 0.00
CA PRO A 474 -23.37 17.25 0.31
C PRO A 474 -22.52 18.28 -0.43
N ALA A 475 -23.11 19.42 -0.76
CA ALA A 475 -22.35 20.56 -1.25
C ALA A 475 -21.26 20.93 -0.22
N ALA A 476 -20.04 21.17 -0.71
CA ALA A 476 -18.91 21.52 0.14
C ALA A 476 -19.21 22.78 0.98
N ASP A 477 -18.72 22.78 2.22
CA ASP A 477 -18.83 23.93 3.12
C ASP A 477 -17.99 25.10 2.58
N ARG A 478 -18.65 26.16 2.14
CA ARG A 478 -18.01 27.32 1.53
C ARG A 478 -17.26 28.22 2.54
N GLY A 479 -17.35 27.93 3.82
CA GLY A 479 -16.44 28.48 4.82
C GLY A 479 -15.00 28.01 4.61
N TYR A 480 -14.85 26.76 4.15
CA TYR A 480 -13.56 26.14 3.83
C TYR A 480 -13.25 26.15 2.33
N PHE A 481 -14.25 25.90 1.46
CA PHE A 481 -14.10 25.71 0.01
C PHE A 481 -14.93 26.77 -0.73
N ARG A 482 -14.41 27.96 -0.89
CA ARG A 482 -15.13 29.10 -1.51
C ARG A 482 -15.60 28.82 -2.94
N GLY A 483 -14.78 28.10 -3.72
CA GLY A 483 -15.11 27.66 -5.08
C GLY A 483 -16.22 26.62 -5.15
N GLY A 484 -16.55 25.95 -4.04
CA GLY A 484 -17.59 24.93 -3.94
C GLY A 484 -17.09 23.53 -4.19
N GLY A 485 -17.91 22.68 -4.82
CA GLY A 485 -17.69 21.25 -5.00
C GLY A 485 -18.57 20.42 -4.09
N PHE A 486 -18.16 19.18 -3.85
CA PHE A 486 -18.91 18.20 -3.04
C PHE A 486 -17.96 17.44 -2.13
N SER A 487 -18.42 17.11 -0.93
CA SER A 487 -17.71 16.24 0.02
C SER A 487 -18.31 14.85 0.03
N SER A 488 -17.55 13.80 0.44
CA SER A 488 -18.02 12.42 0.52
C SER A 488 -18.39 12.06 1.95
N GLN A 489 -19.64 12.31 2.34
CA GLN A 489 -20.09 12.05 3.71
C GLN A 489 -20.58 10.62 3.89
N PHE A 490 -19.98 9.91 4.85
CA PHE A 490 -20.42 8.62 5.39
C PHE A 490 -19.91 8.42 6.83
N ASP A 491 -20.54 7.50 7.54
CA ASP A 491 -20.06 7.01 8.84
C ASP A 491 -19.47 5.60 8.66
N THR A 492 -18.24 5.43 9.11
CA THR A 492 -17.54 4.14 9.03
C THR A 492 -18.18 3.12 9.98
N LYS A 493 -18.43 1.90 9.50
CA LYS A 493 -18.89 0.78 10.32
C LYS A 493 -17.90 0.44 11.44
N GLY A 494 -18.44 0.05 12.59
CA GLY A 494 -17.64 -0.35 13.75
C GLY A 494 -17.13 -1.78 13.70
N ILE A 495 -16.25 -2.08 14.67
CA ILE A 495 -15.68 -3.40 14.94
C ILE A 495 -14.77 -3.91 13.81
N MET A 496 -14.33 -3.04 12.92
CA MET A 496 -13.30 -3.39 11.95
C MET A 496 -11.91 -3.19 12.58
N PRO A 497 -11.01 -4.19 12.51
CA PRO A 497 -9.62 -3.97 12.91
C PRO A 497 -9.01 -2.94 11.97
N ALA A 498 -8.28 -1.99 12.53
CA ALA A 498 -7.63 -0.92 11.78
C ALA A 498 -6.28 -0.58 12.39
N THR A 499 -5.36 -0.13 11.56
CA THR A 499 -4.08 0.42 11.96
C THR A 499 -3.97 1.84 11.42
N ILE A 500 -3.79 2.82 12.29
CA ILE A 500 -3.44 4.18 11.90
C ILE A 500 -1.92 4.34 11.87
N SER A 501 -1.40 5.09 10.92
CA SER A 501 0.04 5.29 10.77
C SER A 501 0.38 6.66 10.18
N ARG A 502 1.60 7.12 10.46
CA ARG A 502 2.16 8.38 9.97
C ARG A 502 3.67 8.28 9.86
N VAL A 503 4.25 8.87 8.81
CA VAL A 503 5.69 9.14 8.72
C VAL A 503 5.94 10.61 9.01
N ASN A 504 6.92 10.91 9.85
CA ASN A 504 7.39 12.28 10.12
C ASN A 504 8.88 12.39 9.79
N LEU A 505 9.31 13.57 9.38
CA LEU A 505 10.74 13.88 9.21
C LEU A 505 11.25 14.62 10.45
N VAL A 506 12.24 14.06 11.10
CA VAL A 506 12.89 14.65 12.28
C VAL A 506 14.26 15.17 11.89
N LYS A 507 14.51 16.48 12.10
CA LYS A 507 15.79 17.10 11.77
C LYS A 507 16.94 16.41 12.53
N GLY A 508 17.93 15.95 11.79
CA GLY A 508 19.10 15.24 12.33
C GLY A 508 18.91 13.73 12.51
N LEU A 509 17.68 13.23 12.38
CA LEU A 509 17.38 11.78 12.45
C LEU A 509 16.88 11.22 11.10
N GLY A 510 16.15 12.00 10.32
CA GLY A 510 15.48 11.52 9.11
C GLY A 510 14.03 11.12 9.35
N PRO A 511 13.47 10.22 8.51
CA PRO A 511 12.10 9.75 8.66
C PRO A 511 11.94 8.85 9.88
N VAL A 512 10.78 8.96 10.53
CA VAL A 512 10.33 8.06 11.60
C VAL A 512 8.89 7.65 11.36
N LEU A 513 8.57 6.39 11.60
CA LEU A 513 7.21 5.86 11.51
C LEU A 513 6.58 5.81 12.90
N GLN A 514 5.33 6.24 13.01
CA GLN A 514 4.47 6.01 14.17
C GLN A 514 3.20 5.28 13.72
N LEU A 515 2.68 4.40 14.57
CA LEU A 515 1.46 3.64 14.28
C LEU A 515 0.72 3.25 15.56
N ALA A 516 -0.60 2.98 15.41
CA ALA A 516 -1.44 2.44 16.47
C ALA A 516 -2.46 1.45 15.87
N GLU A 517 -2.44 0.22 16.36
CA GLU A 517 -3.49 -0.75 16.08
C GLU A 517 -4.70 -0.52 17.00
N GLY A 518 -5.90 -0.75 16.47
CA GLY A 518 -7.14 -0.60 17.19
C GLY A 518 -8.34 -1.08 16.37
N PHE A 519 -9.49 -0.52 16.65
CA PHE A 519 -10.75 -0.85 15.98
C PHE A 519 -11.54 0.40 15.64
N THR A 520 -12.26 0.35 14.54
CA THR A 520 -13.32 1.31 14.27
C THR A 520 -14.47 1.10 15.26
N VAL A 521 -15.18 2.17 15.61
CA VAL A 521 -16.27 2.15 16.60
C VAL A 521 -17.55 2.66 15.95
N GLU A 522 -18.63 1.94 16.12
CA GLU A 522 -19.97 2.43 15.76
C GLU A 522 -20.64 2.97 17.03
N LEU A 523 -20.88 4.27 17.06
CA LEU A 523 -21.59 4.92 18.16
C LEU A 523 -23.11 4.82 17.95
N PRO A 524 -23.91 4.78 19.05
CA PRO A 524 -25.35 4.90 18.91
C PRO A 524 -25.74 6.14 18.09
N GLU A 525 -26.72 6.02 17.20
CA GLU A 525 -27.10 7.05 16.21
C GLU A 525 -27.22 8.45 16.80
N LYS A 526 -27.98 8.58 17.93
CA LYS A 526 -28.12 9.86 18.63
C LYS A 526 -26.79 10.43 19.14
N MET A 527 -25.91 9.57 19.65
CA MET A 527 -24.58 9.97 20.12
C MET A 527 -23.72 10.42 18.95
N ASN A 528 -23.65 9.61 17.90
CA ASN A 528 -22.92 9.90 16.67
C ASN A 528 -23.33 11.25 16.09
N LYS A 529 -24.64 11.44 15.88
CA LYS A 529 -25.17 12.69 15.32
C LYS A 529 -24.76 13.92 16.15
N ILE A 530 -24.91 13.87 17.48
CA ILE A 530 -24.58 15.01 18.35
C ILE A 530 -23.07 15.34 18.28
N LEU A 531 -22.22 14.33 18.22
CA LEU A 531 -20.76 14.54 18.16
C LEU A 531 -20.33 15.05 16.78
N THR A 532 -20.90 14.49 15.71
CA THR A 532 -20.60 14.89 14.32
C THR A 532 -21.08 16.32 14.02
N ASP A 533 -22.28 16.70 14.50
CA ASP A 533 -22.82 18.07 14.36
C ASP A 533 -21.92 19.15 15.04
N ARG A 534 -21.04 18.74 15.95
CA ARG A 534 -20.08 19.64 16.61
C ARG A 534 -18.77 19.84 15.84
N THR A 535 -18.58 19.11 14.75
CA THR A 535 -17.43 19.21 13.87
C THR A 535 -17.88 19.70 12.49
N ASN A 536 -17.89 18.82 11.51
CA ASN A 536 -18.49 19.10 10.20
C ASN A 536 -19.34 17.90 9.76
N PRO A 537 -20.67 18.03 9.74
CA PRO A 537 -21.57 16.93 9.39
C PRO A 537 -21.60 16.59 7.91
N THR A 538 -20.83 17.31 7.07
CA THR A 538 -20.72 17.02 5.63
C THR A 538 -19.49 16.17 5.28
N TRP A 539 -18.64 15.87 6.26
CA TRP A 539 -17.38 15.14 6.05
C TRP A 539 -17.46 13.69 6.49
N PRO A 540 -16.67 12.77 5.89
CA PRO A 540 -16.62 11.37 6.31
C PRO A 540 -16.08 11.24 7.73
N THR A 541 -16.74 10.42 8.54
CA THR A 541 -16.46 10.26 9.96
C THR A 541 -16.09 8.82 10.29
N THR A 542 -14.99 8.64 11.01
CA THR A 542 -14.57 7.37 11.61
C THR A 542 -14.25 7.57 13.09
N TRP A 543 -14.87 6.78 13.96
CA TRP A 543 -14.50 6.70 15.35
C TRP A 543 -13.50 5.58 15.56
N PHE A 544 -12.40 5.86 16.24
CA PHE A 544 -11.31 4.90 16.45
C PHE A 544 -11.01 4.70 17.93
N ALA A 545 -10.93 3.44 18.34
CA ALA A 545 -10.48 3.04 19.67
C ALA A 545 -9.14 2.30 19.54
N PRO A 546 -8.01 2.89 19.96
CA PRO A 546 -6.71 2.23 19.92
C PRO A 546 -6.67 1.06 20.91
N ARG A 547 -5.91 0.02 20.59
CA ARG A 547 -5.55 -1.05 21.51
C ARG A 547 -4.59 -0.49 22.56
N LEU A 548 -5.00 -0.53 23.82
CA LEU A 548 -4.22 0.00 24.94
C LEU A 548 -3.32 -1.09 25.52
N THR A 549 -2.10 -0.72 25.88
CA THR A 549 -1.13 -1.58 26.58
C THR A 549 -0.96 -1.22 28.06
N GLY A 550 -1.58 -0.12 28.50
CA GLY A 550 -1.44 0.42 29.85
C GLY A 550 -0.10 1.10 30.13
N LYS A 551 0.72 1.36 29.11
CA LYS A 551 2.07 1.93 29.28
C LYS A 551 2.38 2.98 28.19
N GLY A 552 3.21 3.95 28.54
CA GLY A 552 3.74 4.95 27.61
C GLY A 552 2.65 5.66 26.81
N ALA A 553 2.86 5.85 25.52
CA ALA A 553 1.88 6.46 24.62
C ALA A 553 0.56 5.68 24.49
N PHE A 554 0.49 4.45 24.95
CA PHE A 554 -0.69 3.58 24.92
C PHE A 554 -1.24 3.27 26.31
N ALA A 555 -0.96 4.14 27.29
CA ALA A 555 -1.51 4.02 28.65
C ALA A 555 -3.04 4.16 28.63
N ASP A 556 -3.55 5.10 27.87
CA ASP A 556 -4.96 5.38 27.64
C ASP A 556 -5.17 6.05 26.27
N VAL A 557 -6.43 6.29 25.87
CA VAL A 557 -6.76 6.89 24.55
C VAL A 557 -6.26 8.34 24.45
N TYR A 558 -6.27 9.09 25.56
CA TYR A 558 -5.73 10.44 25.61
C TYR A 558 -4.22 10.44 25.29
N SER A 559 -3.48 9.52 25.89
CA SER A 559 -2.04 9.40 25.69
C SER A 559 -1.69 9.10 24.22
N VAL A 560 -2.50 8.28 23.52
CA VAL A 560 -2.33 8.05 22.09
C VAL A 560 -2.45 9.36 21.31
N MET A 561 -3.52 10.12 21.57
CA MET A 561 -3.75 11.40 20.90
C MET A 561 -2.66 12.43 21.24
N ALA A 562 -2.28 12.55 22.51
CA ALA A 562 -1.30 13.52 22.99
C ALA A 562 0.12 13.25 22.47
N ASN A 563 0.46 11.99 22.18
CA ASN A 563 1.76 11.58 21.65
C ASN A 563 1.77 11.43 20.12
N TRP A 564 0.62 11.63 19.45
CA TRP A 564 0.58 11.59 17.99
C TRP A 564 1.22 12.84 17.40
N GLY A 565 2.37 12.72 16.80
CA GLY A 565 3.23 13.83 16.39
C GLY A 565 2.81 14.53 15.08
N ALA A 566 1.54 14.46 14.67
CA ALA A 566 1.04 15.07 13.45
C ALA A 566 -0.47 15.37 13.53
N ASN A 567 -0.97 16.20 12.58
CA ASN A 567 -2.41 16.47 12.43
C ASN A 567 -3.14 15.40 11.61
N HIS A 568 -2.41 14.57 10.83
CA HIS A 568 -2.97 13.55 9.96
C HIS A 568 -2.52 12.14 10.34
N CYS A 569 -3.32 11.15 9.93
CA CYS A 569 -2.96 9.75 9.89
C CYS A 569 -3.55 9.06 8.65
N SER A 570 -2.84 8.06 8.14
CA SER A 570 -3.38 7.07 7.22
C SER A 570 -4.04 5.95 8.01
N SER A 571 -5.18 5.43 7.54
CA SER A 571 -5.81 4.26 8.14
C SER A 571 -5.84 3.10 7.15
N SER A 572 -5.36 1.95 7.61
CA SER A 572 -5.38 0.68 6.90
C SER A 572 -6.33 -0.29 7.58
N TYR A 573 -7.05 -1.10 6.80
CA TYR A 573 -7.82 -2.22 7.34
C TYR A 573 -6.89 -3.33 7.86
N GLY A 574 -7.19 -3.85 9.04
CA GLY A 574 -6.43 -4.91 9.70
C GLY A 574 -5.44 -4.40 10.75
N HIS A 575 -4.98 -5.32 11.59
CA HIS A 575 -3.84 -5.10 12.48
C HIS A 575 -2.57 -5.44 11.72
N ILE A 576 -2.03 -4.47 11.02
CA ILE A 576 -0.85 -4.61 10.13
C ILE A 576 0.42 -3.98 10.71
N GLY A 577 0.40 -3.66 11.99
CA GLY A 577 1.52 -2.99 12.64
C GLY A 577 2.84 -3.77 12.54
N ALA A 578 2.78 -5.09 12.70
CA ALA A 578 3.97 -5.94 12.54
C ALA A 578 4.53 -5.93 11.10
N ASP A 579 3.65 -5.91 10.09
CA ASP A 579 4.05 -5.81 8.68
C ASP A 579 4.66 -4.43 8.37
N LEU A 580 4.06 -3.36 8.93
CA LEU A 580 4.59 -1.99 8.81
C LEU A 580 5.98 -1.85 9.46
N ILE A 581 6.21 -2.44 10.65
CA ILE A 581 7.51 -2.43 11.32
C ILE A 581 8.55 -3.18 10.48
N THR A 582 8.17 -4.31 9.88
CA THR A 582 9.06 -5.06 8.99
C THR A 582 9.41 -4.26 7.74
N LEU A 583 8.43 -3.59 7.10
CA LEU A 583 8.67 -2.71 5.96
C LEU A 583 9.56 -1.52 6.34
N ALA A 584 9.27 -0.88 7.45
CA ALA A 584 10.09 0.23 7.97
C ALA A 584 11.55 -0.20 8.20
N SER A 585 11.76 -1.42 8.73
CA SER A 585 13.11 -1.99 8.90
C SER A 585 13.81 -2.25 7.56
N VAL A 586 13.09 -2.71 6.54
CA VAL A 586 13.62 -2.87 5.17
C VAL A 586 14.05 -1.52 4.60
N LEU A 587 13.25 -0.48 4.81
CA LEU A 587 13.50 0.89 4.35
C LEU A 587 14.47 1.68 5.27
N ARG A 588 14.90 1.07 6.37
CA ARG A 588 15.77 1.72 7.39
C ARG A 588 15.13 2.98 7.99
N ILE A 589 13.81 2.91 8.22
CA ILE A 589 13.01 3.93 8.90
C ILE A 589 12.72 3.43 10.32
N PRO A 590 13.21 4.09 11.37
CA PRO A 590 12.94 3.66 12.75
C PRO A 590 11.47 3.89 13.11
N VAL A 591 10.92 3.05 13.99
CA VAL A 591 9.55 3.18 14.50
C VAL A 591 9.58 3.80 15.89
N CYS A 592 8.94 4.97 16.05
CA CYS A 592 9.00 5.74 17.30
C CYS A 592 7.81 5.50 18.24
N MET A 593 6.71 4.97 17.73
CA MET A 593 5.49 4.74 18.53
C MET A 593 4.72 3.56 17.94
N HIS A 594 4.45 2.53 18.73
CA HIS A 594 3.59 1.41 18.35
C HIS A 594 3.03 0.65 19.54
N ASN A 595 1.91 -0.08 19.33
CA ASN A 595 1.32 -0.99 20.32
C ASN A 595 1.30 -2.45 19.84
N VAL A 596 2.20 -2.80 18.92
CA VAL A 596 2.37 -4.16 18.41
C VAL A 596 3.05 -5.02 19.47
N ASP A 597 2.57 -6.25 19.66
CA ASP A 597 3.15 -7.20 20.60
C ASP A 597 4.60 -7.54 20.19
N GLU A 598 5.48 -7.56 21.16
CA GLU A 598 6.92 -7.68 20.92
C GLU A 598 7.32 -8.97 20.19
N ASN A 599 6.62 -10.06 20.46
CA ASN A 599 6.85 -11.35 19.81
C ASN A 599 6.46 -11.39 18.32
N LYS A 600 5.69 -10.39 17.84
CA LYS A 600 5.31 -10.25 16.42
C LYS A 600 6.28 -9.39 15.63
N ILE A 601 7.19 -8.69 16.29
CA ILE A 601 8.11 -7.77 15.65
C ILE A 601 9.24 -8.55 14.99
N PHE A 602 9.39 -8.36 13.68
CA PHE A 602 10.41 -9.01 12.86
C PHE A 602 11.30 -7.98 12.18
N ARG A 603 12.58 -8.03 12.46
CA ARG A 603 13.61 -7.05 12.08
C ARG A 603 14.87 -7.75 11.57
N PRO A 604 15.76 -7.05 10.84
CA PRO A 604 17.10 -7.59 10.50
C PRO A 604 17.86 -8.02 11.76
N SER A 605 18.53 -9.15 11.70
CA SER A 605 19.27 -9.70 12.85
C SER A 605 20.36 -8.74 13.37
N ALA A 606 20.94 -7.92 12.49
CA ALA A 606 21.93 -6.92 12.84
C ALA A 606 21.44 -5.88 13.86
N TRP A 607 20.12 -5.63 13.94
CA TRP A 607 19.54 -4.64 14.88
C TRP A 607 19.83 -4.99 16.34
N SER A 608 19.94 -6.28 16.68
CA SER A 608 20.27 -6.72 18.04
C SER A 608 21.64 -6.26 18.54
N ALA A 609 22.58 -5.99 17.65
CA ALA A 609 23.91 -5.47 18.01
C ALA A 609 23.87 -4.02 18.52
N PHE A 610 22.78 -3.30 18.28
CA PHE A 610 22.60 -1.90 18.66
C PHE A 610 21.94 -1.69 20.02
N GLY A 611 21.61 -2.75 20.75
CA GLY A 611 21.12 -2.71 22.13
C GLY A 611 19.96 -3.67 22.39
N MET A 612 19.70 -3.90 23.67
CA MET A 612 18.63 -4.83 24.14
C MET A 612 17.25 -4.19 24.03
N GLU A 613 17.14 -2.88 24.18
CA GLU A 613 15.91 -2.13 23.99
C GLU A 613 15.65 -1.98 22.49
N LYS A 614 14.59 -2.61 22.01
CA LYS A 614 14.32 -2.73 20.56
C LYS A 614 14.10 -1.39 19.86
N GLU A 615 13.34 -0.49 20.48
CA GLU A 615 13.06 0.84 19.91
C GLU A 615 14.36 1.67 19.78
N GLY A 616 15.17 1.73 20.83
CA GLY A 616 16.48 2.40 20.79
C GLY A 616 17.46 1.73 19.84
N ALA A 617 17.41 0.40 19.72
CA ALA A 617 18.21 -0.35 18.75
C ALA A 617 17.85 0.02 17.31
N ASP A 618 16.55 0.17 17.00
CA ASP A 618 16.09 0.61 15.67
C ASP A 618 16.66 1.96 15.28
N TYR A 619 16.57 2.94 16.17
CA TYR A 619 17.11 4.27 15.92
C TYR A 619 18.61 4.21 15.61
N ARG A 620 19.40 3.54 16.45
CA ARG A 620 20.84 3.42 16.28
C ARG A 620 21.20 2.67 15.00
N ALA A 621 20.52 1.57 14.71
CA ALA A 621 20.75 0.80 13.50
C ALA A 621 20.43 1.62 12.24
N CYS A 622 19.24 2.22 12.17
CA CYS A 622 18.82 3.02 11.02
C CYS A 622 19.76 4.21 10.79
N GLN A 623 20.20 4.89 11.83
CA GLN A 623 21.18 5.97 11.71
C GLN A 623 22.56 5.48 11.23
N THR A 624 23.03 4.34 11.75
CA THR A 624 24.35 3.80 11.39
C THR A 624 24.37 3.33 9.94
N TYR A 625 23.34 2.63 9.49
CA TYR A 625 23.26 2.16 8.11
C TYR A 625 22.89 3.28 7.12
N GLY A 626 22.16 4.29 7.58
CA GLY A 626 21.61 5.35 6.74
C GLY A 626 20.57 4.85 5.75
N PRO A 627 20.11 5.69 4.80
CA PRO A 627 19.08 5.32 3.83
C PRO A 627 19.53 4.17 2.91
N VAL A 628 18.54 3.50 2.29
CA VAL A 628 18.78 2.32 1.43
C VAL A 628 19.46 2.71 0.13
N TYR A 629 18.96 3.79 -0.50
CA TYR A 629 19.40 4.25 -1.82
C TYR A 629 20.27 5.50 -1.64
N LYS A 630 21.60 5.32 -1.61
CA LYS A 630 22.59 6.40 -1.48
C LYS A 630 23.13 6.79 -2.83
#